data_22f95356927cb1a01c67dd7e1b213e45
#
_entry.id   22f95356927cb1a01c67dd7e1b213e45
#
_cell.length_a   1.000
_cell.length_b   1.000
_cell.length_c   1.000
_cell.angle_alpha   90.00
_cell.angle_beta   90.00
_cell.angle_gamma   90.00
#
_symmetry.space_group_name_H-M   'P 1'
#
loop_
_entity.id
_entity.type
_entity.pdbx_description
1 polymer ?
#
loop_
_entity_poly.entity_id
_entity_poly.type
_entity_poly.pdbx_seq_one_letter_code
_entity_poly.pdbx_strand_id
1 'polypeptide(L)'
;MTRLGAAAAGPARRCGLWMLCCLLLLWVEPAQAHKPSDSYLSVAVEGSQLSGRWDIALRDLDFAIGLDSDGNSDITWGELRARHADIAAYAGARLVLRADDQPCALSIGAQAVDEHTDGAYSVLPLRWACTGSPGVAPGSLGLEYRLFAELDPQHRGLLKLSAAGATRTAIFGPDAALQQFDLAQTSPWRQFIDFAREGVWHIWIGFDHILFLLSLLLPAVLVWQQSNRNHGLRQGPAWGRAADWQPVATWRQALWDVLRIVTAFTLAHSITLTLATLGVVSLPSRAVEATIAASVVLAALNNVFPLFTGRRWAVAFAFGLIHGFGFASVLADLGLPQDALALALVGFNLGVELGQLAIVAVFLPLAYGLRRTVLYRQGVRIGGSLLIALLAGVWFAERAFNLKLLPF
;
A
#
# COMPACT_ATOMS: atom_id res chain seq x y z
N MET A 1 21.71 25.53 52.62
CA MET A 1 20.93 25.83 51.40
C MET A 1 21.87 25.70 50.21
N THR A 2 22.01 24.51 49.64
CA THR A 2 22.93 24.17 48.57
C THR A 2 22.15 24.09 47.27
N ARG A 3 22.43 25.00 46.33
CA ARG A 3 21.88 24.99 44.95
C ARG A 3 22.64 23.92 44.14
N LEU A 4 21.95 22.87 43.76
CA LEU A 4 22.43 21.91 42.75
C LEU A 4 22.36 22.58 41.37
N GLY A 5 23.53 22.86 40.80
CA GLY A 5 23.67 23.39 39.43
C GLY A 5 23.37 22.30 38.41
N ALA A 6 22.40 22.52 37.54
CA ALA A 6 22.14 21.69 36.37
C ALA A 6 23.30 21.85 35.39
N ALA A 7 24.13 20.83 35.26
CA ALA A 7 25.22 20.78 34.29
C ALA A 7 24.64 20.68 32.89
N ALA A 8 24.83 21.72 32.08
CA ALA A 8 24.50 21.71 30.65
C ALA A 8 25.38 20.66 29.94
N ALA A 9 24.77 19.67 29.36
CA ALA A 9 25.46 18.65 28.56
C ALA A 9 26.19 19.32 27.38
N GLY A 10 27.51 19.23 27.37
CA GLY A 10 28.39 19.88 26.39
C GLY A 10 28.19 19.35 24.97
N PRO A 11 28.70 20.07 23.94
CA PRO A 11 28.49 19.76 22.51
C PRO A 11 28.96 18.35 22.12
N ALA A 12 29.95 17.79 22.78
CA ALA A 12 30.47 16.43 22.53
C ALA A 12 29.43 15.32 22.81
N ARG A 13 28.58 15.45 23.83
CA ARG A 13 27.48 14.50 24.09
C ARG A 13 26.37 14.58 23.04
N ARG A 14 26.15 15.75 22.45
CA ARG A 14 25.18 15.94 21.36
C ARG A 14 25.65 15.28 20.06
N CYS A 15 26.94 15.43 19.69
CA CYS A 15 27.55 14.73 18.55
C CYS A 15 27.52 13.20 18.72
N GLY A 16 27.80 12.67 19.91
CA GLY A 16 27.75 11.23 20.18
C GLY A 16 26.34 10.63 20.00
N LEU A 17 25.30 11.37 20.40
CA LEU A 17 23.90 10.93 20.23
C LEU A 17 23.47 10.96 18.76
N TRP A 18 23.92 11.95 17.98
CA TRP A 18 23.71 12.00 16.53
C TRP A 18 24.44 10.89 15.78
N MET A 19 25.67 10.58 16.17
CA MET A 19 26.42 9.46 15.60
C MET A 19 25.80 8.11 15.94
N LEU A 20 25.27 7.93 17.15
CA LEU A 20 24.56 6.72 17.53
C LEU A 20 23.22 6.57 16.79
N CYS A 21 22.46 7.65 16.60
CA CYS A 21 21.25 7.63 15.79
C CYS A 21 21.55 7.34 14.31
N CYS A 22 22.62 7.90 13.75
CA CYS A 22 23.06 7.60 12.38
C CYS A 22 23.56 6.14 12.25
N LEU A 23 24.26 5.60 13.25
CA LEU A 23 24.69 4.21 13.27
C LEU A 23 23.53 3.22 13.42
N LEU A 24 22.49 3.56 14.18
CA LEU A 24 21.27 2.75 14.29
C LEU A 24 20.45 2.75 12.97
N LEU A 25 20.52 3.83 12.19
CA LEU A 25 19.90 3.89 10.85
C LEU A 25 20.65 3.07 9.79
N LEU A 26 21.92 2.75 10.02
CA LEU A 26 22.73 1.89 9.13
C LEU A 26 22.49 0.38 9.37
N TRP A 27 21.75 0.01 10.42
CA TRP A 27 21.35 -1.35 10.72
C TRP A 27 19.90 -1.67 10.31
N VAL A 28 19.28 -0.80 9.52
CA VAL A 28 18.03 -1.15 8.85
C VAL A 28 18.39 -2.12 7.74
N GLU A 29 18.01 -3.38 7.91
CA GLU A 29 18.06 -4.34 6.81
C GLU A 29 17.35 -3.74 5.60
N PRO A 30 17.87 -3.92 4.37
CA PRO A 30 17.26 -3.36 3.18
C PRO A 30 15.83 -3.93 3.06
N ALA A 31 14.85 -3.14 3.48
CA ALA A 31 13.45 -3.46 3.22
C ALA A 31 13.23 -3.32 1.72
N GLN A 32 12.93 -4.42 1.07
CA GLN A 32 12.62 -4.44 -0.36
C GLN A 32 11.30 -3.71 -0.60
N ALA A 33 11.36 -2.55 -1.20
CA ALA A 33 10.19 -1.77 -1.59
C ALA A 33 9.82 -2.07 -3.06
N HIS A 34 9.47 -3.33 -3.35
CA HIS A 34 8.79 -3.66 -4.59
C HIS A 34 7.36 -3.12 -4.54
N LYS A 35 6.79 -2.75 -5.70
CA LYS A 35 5.33 -2.64 -5.81
C LYS A 35 4.77 -3.97 -5.28
N PRO A 36 3.79 -3.95 -4.37
CA PRO A 36 3.16 -5.19 -3.92
C PRO A 36 2.78 -6.02 -5.14
N SER A 37 3.23 -7.28 -5.17
CA SER A 37 2.89 -8.17 -6.26
C SER A 37 1.52 -8.76 -5.98
N ASP A 38 0.68 -8.78 -7.02
CA ASP A 38 -0.66 -9.34 -6.94
C ASP A 38 -0.81 -10.43 -8.00
N SER A 39 -1.59 -11.44 -7.70
CA SER A 39 -2.06 -12.40 -8.69
C SER A 39 -3.56 -12.59 -8.58
N TYR A 40 -4.21 -12.90 -9.68
CA TYR A 40 -5.66 -13.00 -9.76
C TYR A 40 -6.08 -14.43 -10.02
N LEU A 41 -6.75 -15.04 -9.04
CA LEU A 41 -7.26 -16.40 -9.12
C LEU A 41 -8.78 -16.38 -9.23
N SER A 42 -9.30 -16.77 -10.38
CA SER A 42 -10.74 -16.98 -10.56
C SER A 42 -11.05 -18.48 -10.49
N VAL A 43 -12.03 -18.85 -9.66
CA VAL A 43 -12.52 -20.23 -9.52
C VAL A 43 -14.03 -20.23 -9.76
N ALA A 44 -14.49 -21.12 -10.63
CA ALA A 44 -15.90 -21.34 -10.92
C ALA A 44 -16.30 -22.76 -10.52
N VAL A 45 -17.42 -22.89 -9.84
CA VAL A 45 -18.06 -24.16 -9.44
C VAL A 45 -19.37 -24.30 -10.21
N GLU A 46 -19.39 -25.19 -11.19
CA GLU A 46 -20.56 -25.50 -12.03
C GLU A 46 -20.96 -26.97 -11.82
N GLY A 47 -21.91 -27.22 -10.92
CA GLY A 47 -22.24 -28.53 -10.46
C GLY A 47 -21.02 -29.21 -9.82
N SER A 48 -20.59 -30.37 -10.33
CA SER A 48 -19.38 -31.06 -9.87
C SER A 48 -18.09 -30.65 -10.60
N GLN A 49 -18.18 -29.72 -11.57
CA GLN A 49 -17.01 -29.25 -12.31
C GLN A 49 -16.42 -28.03 -11.63
N LEU A 50 -15.11 -28.07 -11.35
CA LEU A 50 -14.33 -26.96 -10.83
C LEU A 50 -13.30 -26.54 -11.87
N SER A 51 -13.42 -25.32 -12.32
CA SER A 51 -12.51 -24.71 -13.27
C SER A 51 -12.01 -23.36 -12.76
N GLY A 52 -10.92 -22.88 -13.33
CA GLY A 52 -10.39 -21.59 -12.93
C GLY A 52 -9.42 -21.00 -13.94
N ARG A 53 -9.01 -19.80 -13.64
CA ARG A 53 -7.98 -19.05 -14.35
C ARG A 53 -7.09 -18.38 -13.29
N TRP A 54 -5.80 -18.47 -13.49
CA TRP A 54 -4.82 -17.86 -12.60
C TRP A 54 -3.88 -16.96 -13.40
N ASP A 55 -3.95 -15.67 -13.15
CA ASP A 55 -3.15 -14.64 -13.79
C ASP A 55 -2.01 -14.27 -12.83
N ILE A 56 -0.77 -14.49 -13.25
CA ILE A 56 0.45 -14.29 -12.47
C ILE A 56 1.36 -13.33 -13.23
N ALA A 57 1.79 -12.25 -12.60
CA ALA A 57 2.64 -11.25 -13.24
C ALA A 57 3.95 -11.85 -13.75
N LEU A 58 4.32 -11.54 -15.00
CA LEU A 58 5.54 -12.08 -15.63
C LEU A 58 6.80 -11.62 -14.89
N ARG A 59 6.83 -10.39 -14.39
CA ARG A 59 7.96 -9.86 -13.61
C ARG A 59 8.23 -10.65 -12.34
N ASP A 60 7.15 -11.12 -11.67
CA ASP A 60 7.25 -11.84 -10.41
C ASP A 60 7.64 -13.29 -10.64
N LEU A 61 7.16 -13.88 -11.74
CA LEU A 61 7.62 -15.20 -12.21
C LEU A 61 9.10 -15.16 -12.65
N ASP A 62 9.51 -14.10 -13.35
CA ASP A 62 10.90 -13.92 -13.74
C ASP A 62 11.80 -13.84 -12.51
N PHE A 63 11.42 -13.04 -11.53
CA PHE A 63 12.16 -12.95 -10.26
C PHE A 63 12.24 -14.30 -9.54
N ALA A 64 11.17 -15.11 -9.58
CA ALA A 64 11.10 -16.36 -8.85
C ALA A 64 11.83 -17.52 -9.53
N ILE A 65 11.77 -17.62 -10.87
CA ILE A 65 12.27 -18.77 -11.62
C ILE A 65 13.13 -18.43 -12.83
N GLY A 66 13.35 -17.13 -13.14
CA GLY A 66 14.21 -16.66 -14.23
C GLY A 66 13.61 -16.97 -15.60
N LEU A 67 12.71 -16.13 -16.10
CA LEU A 67 12.08 -16.29 -17.42
C LEU A 67 12.94 -15.70 -18.54
N ASP A 68 13.58 -14.56 -18.28
CA ASP A 68 14.50 -13.89 -19.19
C ASP A 68 15.78 -14.74 -19.36
N SER A 69 15.85 -15.47 -20.45
CA SER A 69 16.92 -16.42 -20.70
C SER A 69 18.16 -15.80 -21.34
N ASP A 70 18.02 -14.65 -22.00
CA ASP A 70 19.11 -13.95 -22.70
C ASP A 70 19.61 -12.71 -21.93
N GLY A 71 18.97 -12.34 -20.82
CA GLY A 71 19.36 -11.26 -19.92
C GLY A 71 19.14 -9.85 -20.49
N ASN A 72 18.21 -9.73 -21.46
CA ASN A 72 17.93 -8.45 -22.11
C ASN A 72 16.86 -7.61 -21.36
N SER A 73 16.27 -8.14 -20.30
CA SER A 73 15.19 -7.57 -19.49
C SER A 73 13.83 -7.49 -20.18
N ASP A 74 13.66 -8.14 -21.32
CA ASP A 74 12.39 -8.27 -22.05
C ASP A 74 11.97 -9.74 -22.11
N ILE A 75 10.83 -10.08 -21.51
CA ILE A 75 10.30 -11.45 -21.53
C ILE A 75 9.50 -11.65 -22.81
N THR A 76 10.03 -12.42 -23.71
CA THR A 76 9.38 -12.74 -24.98
C THR A 76 8.39 -13.91 -24.86
N TRP A 77 7.44 -14.01 -25.81
CA TRP A 77 6.54 -15.15 -25.88
C TRP A 77 7.28 -16.48 -26.08
N GLY A 78 8.42 -16.44 -26.77
CA GLY A 78 9.26 -17.63 -26.98
C GLY A 78 9.83 -18.20 -25.69
N GLU A 79 10.36 -17.34 -24.84
CA GLU A 79 10.90 -17.69 -23.52
C GLU A 79 9.80 -18.19 -22.60
N LEU A 80 8.68 -17.46 -22.56
CA LEU A 80 7.54 -17.83 -21.75
C LEU A 80 7.00 -19.24 -22.10
N ARG A 81 6.89 -19.55 -23.40
CA ARG A 81 6.48 -20.89 -23.88
C ARG A 81 7.49 -21.97 -23.51
N ALA A 82 8.77 -21.69 -23.64
CA ALA A 82 9.83 -22.63 -23.30
C ALA A 82 9.81 -23.00 -21.82
N ARG A 83 9.41 -22.04 -20.94
CA ARG A 83 9.35 -22.19 -19.49
C ARG A 83 7.97 -22.61 -18.97
N HIS A 84 6.99 -22.90 -19.83
CA HIS A 84 5.62 -23.26 -19.40
C HIS A 84 5.57 -24.39 -18.36
N ALA A 85 6.34 -25.46 -18.57
CA ALA A 85 6.37 -26.62 -17.65
C ALA A 85 6.88 -26.20 -16.25
N ASP A 86 7.90 -25.34 -16.20
CA ASP A 86 8.46 -24.84 -14.94
C ASP A 86 7.48 -23.90 -14.22
N ILE A 87 6.82 -23.02 -14.97
CA ILE A 87 5.76 -22.12 -14.45
C ILE A 87 4.62 -22.95 -13.89
N ALA A 88 4.12 -23.93 -14.63
CA ALA A 88 3.02 -24.79 -14.21
C ALA A 88 3.38 -25.60 -12.95
N ALA A 89 4.60 -26.16 -12.90
CA ALA A 89 5.09 -26.90 -11.73
C ALA A 89 5.26 -25.97 -10.51
N TYR A 90 5.83 -24.78 -10.69
CA TYR A 90 6.05 -23.80 -9.63
C TYR A 90 4.73 -23.31 -9.03
N ALA A 91 3.79 -22.90 -9.89
CA ALA A 91 2.47 -22.42 -9.46
C ALA A 91 1.63 -23.58 -8.87
N GLY A 92 1.56 -24.72 -9.56
CA GLY A 92 0.77 -25.86 -9.13
C GLY A 92 1.16 -26.43 -7.77
N ALA A 93 2.45 -26.41 -7.42
CA ALA A 93 2.92 -26.82 -6.08
C ALA A 93 2.48 -25.85 -4.96
N ARG A 94 2.01 -24.66 -5.28
CA ARG A 94 1.66 -23.58 -4.35
C ARG A 94 0.17 -23.28 -4.27
N LEU A 95 -0.66 -24.10 -4.94
CA LEU A 95 -2.11 -23.97 -4.92
C LEU A 95 -2.74 -25.34 -4.65
N VAL A 96 -3.40 -25.50 -3.53
CA VAL A 96 -4.14 -26.71 -3.17
C VAL A 96 -5.60 -26.38 -3.00
N LEU A 97 -6.47 -27.09 -3.71
CA LEU A 97 -7.92 -26.98 -3.55
C LEU A 97 -8.45 -28.29 -2.96
N ARG A 98 -9.33 -28.16 -1.98
CA ARG A 98 -10.07 -29.24 -1.34
C ARG A 98 -11.57 -28.99 -1.50
N ALA A 99 -12.30 -30.00 -1.90
CA ALA A 99 -13.76 -30.00 -1.94
C ALA A 99 -14.28 -30.94 -0.86
N ASP A 100 -15.10 -30.42 0.06
CA ASP A 100 -15.60 -31.16 1.24
C ASP A 100 -14.45 -31.90 1.97
N ASP A 101 -13.36 -31.14 2.25
CA ASP A 101 -12.11 -31.58 2.89
C ASP A 101 -11.29 -32.63 2.09
N GLN A 102 -11.74 -33.06 0.93
CA GLN A 102 -11.00 -33.98 0.06
C GLN A 102 -10.15 -33.22 -0.96
N PRO A 103 -8.86 -33.55 -1.11
CA PRO A 103 -8.00 -32.89 -2.07
C PRO A 103 -8.43 -33.18 -3.50
N CYS A 104 -8.40 -32.13 -4.34
CA CYS A 104 -8.69 -32.24 -5.77
C CYS A 104 -7.40 -32.24 -6.59
N ALA A 105 -7.30 -33.11 -7.57
CA ALA A 105 -6.16 -33.12 -8.47
C ALA A 105 -6.21 -31.92 -9.42
N LEU A 106 -5.18 -31.08 -9.41
CA LEU A 106 -5.06 -29.92 -10.29
C LEU A 106 -4.45 -30.31 -11.63
N SER A 107 -5.05 -29.86 -12.72
CA SER A 107 -4.48 -29.85 -14.06
C SER A 107 -4.40 -28.44 -14.60
N ILE A 108 -3.25 -28.09 -15.17
CA ILE A 108 -2.98 -26.76 -15.75
C ILE A 108 -2.98 -26.89 -17.25
N GLY A 109 -3.77 -26.06 -17.92
CA GLY A 109 -3.93 -26.05 -19.37
C GLY A 109 -2.84 -25.25 -20.09
N ALA A 110 -3.01 -25.06 -21.40
CA ALA A 110 -2.10 -24.31 -22.24
C ALA A 110 -2.08 -22.84 -21.77
N GLN A 111 -0.87 -22.32 -21.58
CA GLN A 111 -0.61 -20.95 -21.13
C GLN A 111 -1.04 -19.92 -22.18
N ALA A 112 -1.59 -18.81 -21.71
CA ALA A 112 -1.83 -17.60 -22.48
C ALA A 112 -1.14 -16.39 -21.81
N VAL A 113 -1.23 -15.24 -22.43
CA VAL A 113 -0.79 -13.95 -21.89
C VAL A 113 -1.96 -12.98 -21.92
N ASP A 114 -2.09 -12.20 -20.89
CA ASP A 114 -3.04 -11.10 -20.81
C ASP A 114 -2.35 -9.85 -20.27
N GLU A 115 -2.86 -8.69 -20.61
CA GLU A 115 -2.35 -7.41 -20.10
C GLU A 115 -3.30 -6.88 -19.03
N HIS A 116 -2.76 -6.67 -17.84
CA HIS A 116 -3.40 -5.95 -16.77
C HIS A 116 -2.89 -4.50 -16.75
N THR A 117 -3.47 -3.68 -15.91
CA THR A 117 -3.13 -2.25 -15.85
C THR A 117 -1.68 -1.97 -15.42
N ASP A 118 -1.00 -2.96 -14.84
CA ASP A 118 0.35 -2.84 -14.29
C ASP A 118 1.40 -3.69 -15.02
N GLY A 119 1.02 -4.39 -16.08
CA GLY A 119 1.93 -5.16 -16.92
C GLY A 119 1.35 -6.45 -17.49
N ALA A 120 2.22 -7.27 -18.10
CA ALA A 120 1.84 -8.52 -18.70
C ALA A 120 1.79 -9.66 -17.66
N TYR A 121 0.82 -10.54 -17.83
CA TYR A 121 0.53 -11.67 -16.94
C TYR A 121 0.54 -12.98 -17.71
N SER A 122 1.12 -14.02 -17.09
CA SER A 122 0.94 -15.40 -17.48
C SER A 122 -0.42 -15.87 -17.04
N VAL A 123 -1.22 -16.37 -17.97
CA VAL A 123 -2.57 -16.87 -17.72
C VAL A 123 -2.55 -18.37 -17.75
N LEU A 124 -2.85 -19.02 -16.63
CA LEU A 124 -2.91 -20.47 -16.47
C LEU A 124 -4.37 -20.92 -16.34
N PRO A 125 -4.94 -21.60 -17.35
CA PRO A 125 -6.23 -22.24 -17.21
C PRO A 125 -6.13 -23.44 -16.25
N LEU A 126 -7.03 -23.50 -15.26
CA LEU A 126 -7.02 -24.49 -14.21
C LEU A 126 -8.26 -25.38 -14.30
N ARG A 127 -8.10 -26.65 -14.02
CA ARG A 127 -9.19 -27.60 -13.80
C ARG A 127 -8.86 -28.50 -12.63
N TRP A 128 -9.86 -28.79 -11.81
CA TRP A 128 -9.71 -29.68 -10.68
C TRP A 128 -10.60 -30.90 -10.83
N ALA A 129 -10.01 -32.07 -10.64
CA ALA A 129 -10.72 -33.33 -10.52
C ALA A 129 -10.82 -33.71 -9.03
N CYS A 130 -12.02 -33.61 -8.48
CA CYS A 130 -12.28 -33.92 -7.07
C CYS A 130 -12.93 -35.29 -6.91
N THR A 131 -12.60 -36.00 -5.85
CA THR A 131 -13.17 -37.31 -5.50
C THR A 131 -14.48 -37.12 -4.75
N GLY A 132 -15.54 -36.67 -5.43
CA GLY A 132 -16.87 -36.48 -4.88
C GLY A 132 -17.92 -37.30 -5.63
N SER A 133 -19.19 -37.27 -5.20
CA SER A 133 -20.28 -37.91 -5.93
C SER A 133 -20.46 -37.22 -7.28
N PRO A 134 -20.46 -37.98 -8.39
CA PRO A 134 -20.63 -37.43 -9.72
C PRO A 134 -21.93 -36.61 -9.83
N GLY A 135 -21.81 -35.38 -10.33
CA GLY A 135 -22.97 -34.49 -10.55
C GLY A 135 -23.44 -33.70 -9.31
N VAL A 136 -22.82 -33.90 -8.15
CA VAL A 136 -23.17 -33.15 -6.94
C VAL A 136 -22.16 -32.02 -6.72
N ALA A 137 -22.62 -30.78 -6.56
CA ALA A 137 -21.76 -29.67 -6.20
C ALA A 137 -21.22 -29.87 -4.79
N PRO A 138 -19.94 -29.52 -4.53
CA PRO A 138 -19.41 -29.54 -3.16
C PRO A 138 -20.14 -28.54 -2.26
N GLY A 139 -20.29 -28.88 -0.99
CA GLY A 139 -20.85 -27.97 0.03
C GLY A 139 -19.85 -26.95 0.53
N SER A 140 -18.55 -27.29 0.50
CA SER A 140 -17.47 -26.43 0.96
C SER A 140 -16.24 -26.53 0.08
N LEU A 141 -15.47 -25.44 0.00
CA LEU A 141 -14.14 -25.40 -0.64
C LEU A 141 -13.10 -24.88 0.36
N GLY A 142 -12.01 -25.64 0.49
CA GLY A 142 -10.78 -25.18 1.12
C GLY A 142 -9.75 -24.82 0.06
N LEU A 143 -9.21 -23.62 0.09
CA LEU A 143 -8.13 -23.17 -0.79
C LEU A 143 -6.91 -22.82 0.04
N GLU A 144 -5.79 -23.46 -0.29
CA GLU A 144 -4.48 -23.11 0.24
C GLU A 144 -3.64 -22.49 -0.86
N TYR A 145 -3.18 -21.26 -0.63
CA TYR A 145 -2.45 -20.43 -1.57
C TYR A 145 -1.12 -19.99 -0.95
N ARG A 146 0.00 -20.29 -1.61
CA ARG A 146 1.36 -19.98 -1.14
C ARG A 146 2.27 -19.42 -2.24
N LEU A 147 1.72 -18.92 -3.34
CA LEU A 147 2.53 -18.34 -4.41
C LEU A 147 3.38 -17.20 -3.84
N PHE A 148 4.67 -17.21 -4.13
CA PHE A 148 5.68 -16.24 -3.69
C PHE A 148 5.78 -16.02 -2.16
N ALA A 149 5.11 -16.80 -1.31
CA ALA A 149 5.09 -16.58 0.14
C ALA A 149 6.48 -16.54 0.81
N GLU A 150 7.46 -17.22 0.21
CA GLU A 150 8.86 -17.27 0.68
C GLU A 150 9.72 -16.14 0.11
N LEU A 151 9.28 -15.51 -1.00
CA LEU A 151 10.03 -14.51 -1.75
C LEU A 151 9.53 -13.09 -1.48
N ASP A 152 8.22 -12.92 -1.38
CA ASP A 152 7.57 -11.63 -1.18
C ASP A 152 6.47 -11.71 -0.12
N PRO A 153 6.74 -11.27 1.12
CA PRO A 153 5.74 -11.23 2.18
C PRO A 153 4.57 -10.27 1.90
N GLN A 154 4.73 -9.37 0.93
CA GLN A 154 3.70 -8.42 0.52
C GLN A 154 2.80 -8.97 -0.58
N HIS A 155 3.17 -10.11 -1.21
CA HIS A 155 2.36 -10.72 -2.26
C HIS A 155 0.95 -11.05 -1.79
N ARG A 156 -0.03 -10.74 -2.64
CA ARG A 156 -1.44 -11.05 -2.41
C ARG A 156 -2.02 -11.88 -3.55
N GLY A 157 -2.68 -12.98 -3.19
CA GLY A 157 -3.52 -13.75 -4.09
C GLY A 157 -4.96 -13.28 -3.99
N LEU A 158 -5.48 -12.70 -5.04
CA LEU A 158 -6.83 -12.16 -5.09
C LEU A 158 -7.77 -13.19 -5.69
N LEU A 159 -8.67 -13.77 -4.87
CA LEU A 159 -9.61 -14.78 -5.28
C LEU A 159 -10.95 -14.18 -5.67
N LYS A 160 -11.45 -14.60 -6.83
CA LYS A 160 -12.86 -14.51 -7.23
C LYS A 160 -13.44 -15.91 -7.32
N LEU A 161 -14.33 -16.27 -6.42
CA LEU A 161 -15.01 -17.56 -6.38
C LEU A 161 -16.46 -17.39 -6.80
N SER A 162 -16.84 -18.03 -7.91
CA SER A 162 -18.20 -18.05 -8.42
C SER A 162 -18.83 -19.42 -8.18
N ALA A 163 -19.91 -19.49 -7.40
CA ALA A 163 -20.61 -20.71 -7.09
C ALA A 163 -22.11 -20.44 -6.89
N ALA A 164 -22.97 -21.28 -7.41
CA ALA A 164 -24.43 -21.21 -7.26
C ALA A 164 -25.02 -19.81 -7.61
N GLY A 165 -24.48 -19.16 -8.64
CA GLY A 165 -24.92 -17.82 -9.06
C GLY A 165 -24.45 -16.65 -8.18
N ALA A 166 -23.67 -16.93 -7.14
CA ALA A 166 -23.09 -15.92 -6.26
C ALA A 166 -21.58 -15.81 -6.48
N THR A 167 -21.06 -14.60 -6.39
CA THR A 167 -19.62 -14.34 -6.44
C THR A 167 -19.13 -13.95 -5.06
N ARG A 168 -18.01 -14.53 -4.64
CA ARG A 168 -17.30 -14.23 -3.41
C ARG A 168 -15.89 -13.81 -3.75
N THR A 169 -15.30 -13.00 -2.91
CA THR A 169 -13.91 -12.63 -2.99
C THR A 169 -13.19 -12.96 -1.70
N ALA A 170 -11.91 -13.26 -1.83
CA ALA A 170 -11.02 -13.41 -0.70
C ALA A 170 -9.62 -12.98 -1.10
N ILE A 171 -8.82 -12.64 -0.11
CA ILE A 171 -7.45 -12.21 -0.31
C ILE A 171 -6.56 -13.15 0.50
N PHE A 172 -5.61 -13.78 -0.19
CA PHE A 172 -4.59 -14.63 0.40
C PHE A 172 -3.33 -13.81 0.68
N GLY A 173 -2.71 -14.10 1.79
CA GLY A 173 -1.42 -13.55 2.18
C GLY A 173 -0.77 -14.48 3.19
N PRO A 174 0.43 -14.13 3.71
CA PRO A 174 1.16 -14.98 4.65
C PRO A 174 0.34 -15.38 5.89
N ASP A 175 -0.50 -14.46 6.40
CA ASP A 175 -1.34 -14.68 7.58
C ASP A 175 -2.66 -15.41 7.29
N ALA A 176 -3.01 -15.56 6.02
CA ALA A 176 -4.29 -16.11 5.56
C ALA A 176 -4.09 -17.02 4.34
N ALA A 177 -3.09 -17.90 4.38
CA ALA A 177 -2.75 -18.78 3.28
C ALA A 177 -3.79 -19.89 3.03
N LEU A 178 -4.52 -20.32 4.05
CA LEU A 178 -5.60 -21.31 3.96
C LEU A 178 -6.93 -20.65 4.30
N GLN A 179 -7.90 -20.73 3.39
CA GLN A 179 -9.25 -20.22 3.63
C GLN A 179 -10.30 -21.27 3.24
N GLN A 180 -11.39 -21.30 4.00
CA GLN A 180 -12.53 -22.20 3.76
C GLN A 180 -13.77 -21.39 3.39
N PHE A 181 -14.47 -21.86 2.38
CA PHE A 181 -15.68 -21.25 1.82
C PHE A 181 -16.83 -22.24 1.90
N ASP A 182 -17.83 -21.92 2.73
CA ASP A 182 -19.10 -22.63 2.71
C ASP A 182 -19.91 -22.14 1.49
N LEU A 183 -20.12 -23.00 0.52
CA LEU A 183 -20.78 -22.61 -0.73
C LEU A 183 -22.29 -22.40 -0.59
N ALA A 184 -22.89 -22.88 0.50
CA ALA A 184 -24.31 -22.69 0.79
C ALA A 184 -24.60 -21.31 1.42
N GLN A 185 -23.62 -20.66 2.05
CA GLN A 185 -23.82 -19.38 2.77
C GLN A 185 -22.98 -18.27 2.16
N THR A 186 -23.62 -17.24 1.65
CA THR A 186 -22.98 -15.97 1.33
C THR A 186 -23.04 -15.06 2.57
N SER A 187 -21.90 -14.59 3.05
CA SER A 187 -21.85 -13.61 4.13
C SER A 187 -21.27 -12.29 3.63
N PRO A 188 -22.13 -11.33 3.24
CA PRO A 188 -21.68 -10.00 2.84
C PRO A 188 -20.84 -9.32 3.93
N TRP A 189 -21.12 -9.64 5.20
CA TRP A 189 -20.38 -9.11 6.33
C TRP A 189 -18.93 -9.59 6.41
N ARG A 190 -18.66 -10.85 6.07
CA ARG A 190 -17.28 -11.36 5.98
C ARG A 190 -16.52 -10.65 4.88
N GLN A 191 -17.11 -10.56 3.70
CA GLN A 191 -16.51 -9.83 2.58
C GLN A 191 -16.19 -8.37 2.95
N PHE A 192 -17.10 -7.68 3.62
CA PHE A 192 -16.86 -6.32 4.12
C PHE A 192 -15.65 -6.25 5.07
N ILE A 193 -15.56 -7.18 6.03
CA ILE A 193 -14.44 -7.23 6.99
C ILE A 193 -13.12 -7.51 6.27
N ASP A 194 -13.11 -8.43 5.31
CA ASP A 194 -11.91 -8.79 4.56
C ASP A 194 -11.38 -7.57 3.79
N PHE A 195 -12.23 -6.84 3.09
CA PHE A 195 -11.83 -5.60 2.42
C PHE A 195 -11.46 -4.48 3.40
N ALA A 196 -12.11 -4.38 4.55
CA ALA A 196 -11.71 -3.41 5.57
C ALA A 196 -10.33 -3.73 6.14
N ARG A 197 -10.03 -5.02 6.38
CA ARG A 197 -8.70 -5.47 6.81
C ARG A 197 -7.64 -5.14 5.76
N GLU A 198 -7.94 -5.37 4.48
CA GLU A 198 -7.03 -5.02 3.38
C GLU A 198 -6.80 -3.51 3.27
N GLY A 199 -7.82 -2.68 3.49
CA GLY A 199 -7.66 -1.24 3.55
C GLY A 199 -6.71 -0.79 4.69
N VAL A 200 -6.80 -1.41 5.87
CA VAL A 200 -5.85 -1.17 6.97
C VAL A 200 -4.44 -1.59 6.54
N TRP A 201 -4.33 -2.79 5.98
CA TRP A 201 -3.06 -3.36 5.56
C TRP A 201 -2.40 -2.55 4.46
N HIS A 202 -3.17 -2.11 3.47
CA HIS A 202 -2.73 -1.23 2.39
C HIS A 202 -2.01 0.04 2.90
N ILE A 203 -2.54 0.66 3.96
CA ILE A 203 -1.89 1.82 4.58
C ILE A 203 -0.60 1.43 5.32
N TRP A 204 -0.57 0.27 5.97
CA TRP A 204 0.55 -0.11 6.83
C TRP A 204 1.75 -0.68 6.07
N ILE A 205 1.53 -1.30 4.91
CA ILE A 205 2.62 -1.78 4.04
C ILE A 205 2.98 -0.79 2.94
N GLY A 206 2.08 0.13 2.59
CA GLY A 206 2.33 1.20 1.61
C GLY A 206 3.27 2.25 2.18
N PHE A 207 4.57 2.15 1.91
CA PHE A 207 5.55 3.14 2.36
C PHE A 207 5.23 4.55 1.90
N ASP A 208 4.70 4.72 0.69
CA ASP A 208 4.21 5.97 0.15
C ASP A 208 3.10 6.58 1.02
N HIS A 209 2.12 5.77 1.45
CA HIS A 209 1.04 6.18 2.33
C HIS A 209 1.55 6.57 3.72
N ILE A 210 2.46 5.77 4.30
CA ILE A 210 3.06 6.06 5.60
C ILE A 210 3.86 7.37 5.54
N LEU A 211 4.74 7.53 4.55
CA LEU A 211 5.57 8.73 4.41
C LEU A 211 4.74 9.96 4.07
N PHE A 212 3.71 9.81 3.24
CA PHE A 212 2.76 10.87 2.97
C PHE A 212 2.03 11.30 4.24
N LEU A 213 1.44 10.35 4.98
CA LEU A 213 0.75 10.62 6.24
C LEU A 213 1.68 11.30 7.25
N LEU A 214 2.89 10.77 7.43
CA LEU A 214 3.88 11.39 8.32
C LEU A 214 4.23 12.80 7.88
N SER A 215 4.36 13.08 6.57
CA SER A 215 4.62 14.42 6.08
C SER A 215 3.52 15.42 6.48
N LEU A 216 2.26 14.99 6.49
CA LEU A 216 1.11 15.79 6.93
C LEU A 216 1.03 15.91 8.46
N LEU A 217 1.45 14.88 9.20
CA LEU A 217 1.39 14.84 10.67
C LEU A 217 2.53 15.60 11.34
N LEU A 218 3.72 15.67 10.74
CA LEU A 218 4.88 16.37 11.31
C LEU A 218 4.55 17.81 11.72
N PRO A 219 3.85 18.63 10.93
CA PRO A 219 3.46 19.98 11.35
C PRO A 219 2.11 20.03 12.10
N ALA A 220 1.41 18.91 12.34
CA ALA A 220 0.04 18.92 12.88
C ALA A 220 -0.07 19.51 14.29
N VAL A 221 0.99 19.41 15.08
CA VAL A 221 1.06 19.98 16.45
C VAL A 221 1.68 21.39 16.48
N LEU A 222 1.86 22.00 15.31
CA LEU A 222 2.44 23.32 15.13
C LEU A 222 1.53 24.18 14.25
N VAL A 223 1.48 25.48 14.55
CA VAL A 223 0.77 26.50 13.76
C VAL A 223 1.78 27.44 13.15
N TRP A 224 1.65 27.70 11.86
CA TRP A 224 2.41 28.74 11.17
C TRP A 224 1.83 30.10 11.52
N GLN A 225 2.62 30.98 12.15
CA GLN A 225 2.28 32.38 12.40
C GLN A 225 3.08 33.25 11.46
N GLN A 226 2.39 33.97 10.56
CA GLN A 226 3.04 35.04 9.81
C GLN A 226 3.47 36.11 10.80
N SER A 227 4.78 36.32 10.97
CA SER A 227 5.31 37.42 11.76
C SER A 227 4.82 38.74 11.17
N ASN A 228 4.07 39.51 11.94
CA ASN A 228 3.60 40.84 11.56
C ASN A 228 4.81 41.73 11.23
N ARG A 229 4.96 42.12 9.98
CA ARG A 229 6.10 42.87 9.42
C ARG A 229 6.15 44.33 9.83
N ASN A 230 5.57 44.76 10.99
CA ASN A 230 5.46 46.16 11.35
C ASN A 230 6.62 46.67 12.23
N HIS A 231 7.66 45.89 12.49
CA HIS A 231 8.87 46.43 13.14
C HIS A 231 10.08 46.18 12.27
N GLY A 232 10.61 47.26 11.72
CA GLY A 232 11.71 47.36 10.79
C GLY A 232 12.95 46.54 11.16
N LEU A 233 13.72 46.22 10.11
CA LEU A 233 15.08 45.77 10.14
C LEU A 233 15.33 44.33 10.68
N ARG A 234 15.01 43.33 9.85
CA ARG A 234 15.91 42.18 9.64
C ARG A 234 15.57 41.50 8.32
N GLN A 235 16.25 41.94 7.27
CA GLN A 235 16.28 41.25 5.97
C GLN A 235 17.23 40.04 6.10
N GLY A 236 16.68 38.86 6.25
CA GLY A 236 17.38 37.59 6.05
C GLY A 236 16.51 36.71 5.17
N PRO A 237 17.07 35.76 4.37
CA PRO A 237 16.29 34.90 3.48
C PRO A 237 15.22 34.13 4.26
N ALA A 238 14.06 33.93 3.63
CA ALA A 238 12.85 33.31 4.20
C ALA A 238 12.97 31.82 4.58
N TRP A 239 14.15 31.29 4.55
CA TRP A 239 14.47 29.87 4.72
C TRP A 239 14.42 29.48 6.21
N GLY A 240 13.43 28.66 6.55
CA GLY A 240 13.49 27.86 7.77
C GLY A 240 13.52 28.60 9.10
N ARG A 241 12.86 29.77 9.24
CA ARG A 241 12.73 30.41 10.55
C ARG A 241 11.90 29.54 11.48
N ALA A 242 12.58 28.79 12.33
CA ALA A 242 11.95 28.00 13.40
C ALA A 242 11.06 28.85 14.32
N ALA A 243 11.23 30.18 14.32
CA ALA A 243 10.46 31.14 15.09
C ALA A 243 8.99 31.25 14.61
N ASP A 244 8.69 30.94 13.36
CA ASP A 244 7.36 31.12 12.78
C ASP A 244 6.42 29.94 13.03
N TRP A 245 6.96 28.79 13.45
CA TRP A 245 6.18 27.61 13.83
C TRP A 245 5.99 27.57 15.35
N GLN A 246 4.77 27.85 15.81
CA GLN A 246 4.41 27.85 17.22
C GLN A 246 3.64 26.58 17.60
N PRO A 247 3.88 26.02 18.80
CA PRO A 247 3.11 24.87 19.28
C PRO A 247 1.62 25.20 19.37
N VAL A 248 0.75 24.28 18.95
CA VAL A 248 -0.71 24.41 19.16
C VAL A 248 -1.02 24.53 20.65
N ALA A 249 -2.03 25.34 20.98
CA ALA A 249 -2.40 25.61 22.36
C ALA A 249 -3.02 24.38 23.03
N THR A 250 -3.92 23.70 22.35
CA THR A 250 -4.73 22.62 22.93
C THR A 250 -4.64 21.31 22.14
N TRP A 251 -4.76 20.20 22.84
CA TRP A 251 -4.86 18.86 22.25
C TRP A 251 -6.04 18.75 21.27
N ARG A 252 -7.20 19.30 21.64
CA ARG A 252 -8.40 19.27 20.79
C ARG A 252 -8.16 19.92 19.43
N GLN A 253 -7.43 21.03 19.38
CA GLN A 253 -7.09 21.70 18.13
C GLN A 253 -6.26 20.76 17.23
N ALA A 254 -5.18 20.18 17.77
CA ALA A 254 -4.33 19.24 17.03
C ALA A 254 -5.14 18.04 16.52
N LEU A 255 -5.96 17.43 17.38
CA LEU A 255 -6.78 16.28 17.03
C LEU A 255 -7.79 16.60 15.90
N TRP A 256 -8.54 17.70 16.04
CA TRP A 256 -9.53 18.06 15.01
C TRP A 256 -8.89 18.42 13.67
N ASP A 257 -7.72 19.07 13.67
CA ASP A 257 -6.99 19.36 12.43
C ASP A 257 -6.52 18.07 11.76
N VAL A 258 -6.01 17.11 12.52
CA VAL A 258 -5.59 15.80 11.98
C VAL A 258 -6.78 14.99 11.47
N LEU A 259 -7.88 14.90 12.22
CA LEU A 259 -9.09 14.20 11.77
C LEU A 259 -9.61 14.77 10.44
N ARG A 260 -9.67 16.09 10.30
CA ARG A 260 -10.08 16.73 9.04
C ARG A 260 -9.15 16.39 7.87
N ILE A 261 -7.85 16.30 8.12
CA ILE A 261 -6.85 15.94 7.11
C ILE A 261 -7.06 14.49 6.66
N VAL A 262 -7.16 13.56 7.60
CA VAL A 262 -7.34 12.12 7.34
C VAL A 262 -8.66 11.88 6.60
N THR A 263 -9.79 12.36 7.13
CA THR A 263 -11.10 12.14 6.49
C THR A 263 -11.20 12.84 5.11
N ALA A 264 -10.61 14.02 4.93
CA ALA A 264 -10.58 14.68 3.62
C ALA A 264 -9.77 13.87 2.59
N PHE A 265 -8.64 13.30 2.99
CA PHE A 265 -7.85 12.42 2.15
C PHE A 265 -8.64 11.16 1.78
N THR A 266 -9.21 10.44 2.78
CA THR A 266 -9.96 9.21 2.54
C THR A 266 -11.18 9.45 1.65
N LEU A 267 -11.90 10.56 1.84
CA LEU A 267 -13.03 10.91 1.00
C LEU A 267 -12.61 11.12 -0.46
N ALA A 268 -11.55 11.87 -0.69
CA ALA A 268 -11.00 12.12 -2.03
C ALA A 268 -10.49 10.83 -2.68
N HIS A 269 -9.76 10.02 -1.92
CA HIS A 269 -9.28 8.70 -2.32
C HIS A 269 -10.45 7.80 -2.74
N SER A 270 -11.52 7.75 -1.95
CA SER A 270 -12.72 6.95 -2.25
C SER A 270 -13.39 7.38 -3.55
N ILE A 271 -13.44 8.68 -3.84
CA ILE A 271 -14.03 9.21 -5.09
C ILE A 271 -13.25 8.69 -6.29
N THR A 272 -11.94 8.88 -6.33
CA THR A 272 -11.11 8.50 -7.48
C THR A 272 -10.95 7.00 -7.61
N LEU A 273 -10.81 6.28 -6.49
CA LEU A 273 -10.82 4.82 -6.48
C LEU A 273 -12.11 4.28 -7.11
N THR A 274 -13.28 4.81 -6.72
CA THR A 274 -14.57 4.39 -7.28
C THR A 274 -14.66 4.70 -8.77
N LEU A 275 -14.31 5.92 -9.19
CA LEU A 275 -14.37 6.32 -10.61
C LEU A 275 -13.45 5.45 -11.48
N ALA A 276 -12.27 5.16 -11.01
CA ALA A 276 -11.29 4.37 -11.74
C ALA A 276 -11.69 2.88 -11.80
N THR A 277 -12.17 2.31 -10.68
CA THR A 277 -12.64 0.91 -10.65
C THR A 277 -13.88 0.70 -11.52
N LEU A 278 -14.74 1.70 -11.67
CA LEU A 278 -15.89 1.67 -12.58
C LEU A 278 -15.51 1.92 -14.05
N GLY A 279 -14.23 2.13 -14.35
CA GLY A 279 -13.75 2.39 -15.70
C GLY A 279 -14.12 3.78 -16.27
N VAL A 280 -14.63 4.70 -15.43
CA VAL A 280 -14.99 6.07 -15.85
C VAL A 280 -13.73 6.88 -16.18
N VAL A 281 -12.64 6.64 -15.44
CA VAL A 281 -11.34 7.28 -15.65
C VAL A 281 -10.26 6.20 -15.61
N SER A 282 -9.45 6.12 -16.65
CA SER A 282 -8.29 5.24 -16.73
C SER A 282 -7.03 6.07 -16.94
N LEU A 283 -6.03 5.85 -16.11
CA LEU A 283 -4.74 6.53 -16.19
C LEU A 283 -3.62 5.48 -16.23
N PRO A 284 -2.54 5.73 -16.99
CA PRO A 284 -1.38 4.84 -16.99
C PRO A 284 -0.78 4.70 -15.59
N SER A 285 -0.60 3.46 -15.10
CA SER A 285 -0.11 3.14 -13.76
C SER A 285 1.17 3.89 -13.42
N ARG A 286 2.14 3.92 -14.34
CA ARG A 286 3.41 4.63 -14.18
C ARG A 286 3.23 6.14 -13.90
N ALA A 287 2.31 6.79 -14.62
CA ALA A 287 2.04 8.22 -14.43
C ALA A 287 1.40 8.48 -13.05
N VAL A 288 0.49 7.60 -12.64
CA VAL A 288 -0.14 7.64 -11.32
C VAL A 288 0.91 7.49 -10.21
N GLU A 289 1.74 6.46 -10.27
CA GLU A 289 2.78 6.19 -9.27
C GLU A 289 3.82 7.33 -9.17
N ALA A 290 4.27 7.85 -10.31
CA ALA A 290 5.16 9.00 -10.33
C ALA A 290 4.51 10.24 -9.69
N THR A 291 3.21 10.48 -9.97
CA THR A 291 2.48 11.62 -9.39
C THR A 291 2.22 11.44 -7.89
N ILE A 292 1.98 10.20 -7.43
CA ILE A 292 1.88 9.87 -6.00
C ILE A 292 3.22 10.22 -5.32
N ALA A 293 4.35 9.74 -5.85
CA ALA A 293 5.67 10.02 -5.29
C ALA A 293 5.97 11.54 -5.27
N ALA A 294 5.65 12.27 -6.34
CA ALA A 294 5.78 13.72 -6.41
C ALA A 294 4.94 14.44 -5.33
N SER A 295 3.73 13.94 -5.04
CA SER A 295 2.85 14.51 -4.00
C SER A 295 3.47 14.38 -2.61
N VAL A 296 4.14 13.26 -2.32
CA VAL A 296 4.86 13.04 -1.05
C VAL A 296 6.04 14.02 -0.93
N VAL A 297 6.82 14.21 -2.01
CA VAL A 297 7.91 15.21 -2.06
C VAL A 297 7.36 16.60 -1.75
N LEU A 298 6.29 17.01 -2.43
CA LEU A 298 5.68 18.33 -2.25
C LEU A 298 5.14 18.52 -0.84
N ALA A 299 4.47 17.51 -0.27
CA ALA A 299 3.96 17.56 1.11
C ALA A 299 5.10 17.70 2.13
N ALA A 300 6.18 16.94 1.96
CA ALA A 300 7.35 17.01 2.84
C ALA A 300 8.11 18.34 2.71
N LEU A 301 8.32 18.83 1.50
CA LEU A 301 8.98 20.12 1.26
C LEU A 301 8.14 21.30 1.78
N ASN A 302 6.81 21.21 1.76
CA ASN A 302 5.94 22.22 2.33
C ASN A 302 6.13 22.43 3.83
N ASN A 303 6.64 21.45 4.55
CA ASN A 303 6.98 21.58 5.98
C ASN A 303 8.26 22.38 6.20
N VAL A 304 9.16 22.42 5.23
CA VAL A 304 10.42 23.17 5.27
C VAL A 304 10.23 24.56 4.67
N PHE A 305 9.61 24.59 3.49
CA PHE A 305 9.29 25.78 2.71
C PHE A 305 7.78 25.87 2.57
N PRO A 306 7.08 26.65 3.40
CA PRO A 306 5.62 26.70 3.37
C PRO A 306 5.11 27.31 2.06
N LEU A 307 4.91 26.45 1.06
CA LEU A 307 4.36 26.79 -0.26
C LEU A 307 2.83 26.96 -0.18
N PHE A 308 2.19 26.06 0.58
CA PHE A 308 0.76 26.04 0.80
C PHE A 308 0.47 26.41 2.27
N THR A 309 0.11 27.66 2.52
CA THR A 309 -0.18 28.19 3.88
C THR A 309 -1.68 28.14 4.22
N GLY A 310 -2.50 27.62 3.32
CA GLY A 310 -3.95 27.58 3.43
C GLY A 310 -4.51 26.42 4.28
N ARG A 311 -5.69 25.97 3.91
CA ARG A 311 -6.41 24.90 4.61
C ARG A 311 -5.75 23.54 4.32
N ARG A 312 -5.03 22.98 5.28
CA ARG A 312 -4.29 21.71 5.14
C ARG A 312 -5.18 20.54 4.67
N TRP A 313 -6.44 20.51 5.12
CA TRP A 313 -7.39 19.49 4.67
C TRP A 313 -7.67 19.57 3.16
N ALA A 314 -7.65 20.77 2.56
CA ALA A 314 -7.87 20.90 1.13
C ALA A 314 -6.67 20.39 0.31
N VAL A 315 -5.45 20.55 0.83
CA VAL A 315 -4.24 19.97 0.24
C VAL A 315 -4.28 18.45 0.34
N ALA A 316 -4.67 17.90 1.51
CA ALA A 316 -4.85 16.48 1.71
C ALA A 316 -5.93 15.90 0.78
N PHE A 317 -7.04 16.62 0.58
CA PHE A 317 -8.08 16.24 -0.37
C PHE A 317 -7.54 16.18 -1.81
N ALA A 318 -6.82 17.22 -2.27
CA ALA A 318 -6.24 17.24 -3.60
C ALA A 318 -5.26 16.08 -3.83
N PHE A 319 -4.43 15.76 -2.85
CA PHE A 319 -3.53 14.61 -2.93
C PHE A 319 -4.27 13.26 -2.81
N GLY A 320 -5.32 13.19 -2.01
CA GLY A 320 -6.18 12.00 -1.94
C GLY A 320 -6.79 11.63 -3.28
N LEU A 321 -7.19 12.62 -4.11
CA LEU A 321 -7.66 12.37 -5.47
C LEU A 321 -6.62 11.68 -6.37
N ILE A 322 -5.34 11.95 -6.13
CA ILE A 322 -4.25 11.30 -6.88
C ILE A 322 -4.03 9.87 -6.38
N HIS A 323 -3.96 9.70 -5.05
CA HIS A 323 -3.65 8.41 -4.43
C HIS A 323 -4.74 7.35 -4.67
N GLY A 324 -6.01 7.74 -4.84
CA GLY A 324 -7.10 6.80 -5.10
C GLY A 324 -6.98 6.03 -6.42
N PHE A 325 -6.19 6.52 -7.38
CA PHE A 325 -5.89 5.76 -8.59
C PHE A 325 -4.91 4.61 -8.36
N GLY A 326 -4.10 4.65 -7.29
CA GLY A 326 -3.03 3.69 -7.07
C GLY A 326 -3.49 2.25 -6.82
N PHE A 327 -4.70 2.06 -6.27
CA PHE A 327 -5.26 0.73 -5.97
C PHE A 327 -6.44 0.35 -6.89
N ALA A 328 -6.84 1.25 -7.78
CA ALA A 328 -8.02 1.04 -8.61
C ALA A 328 -7.89 -0.13 -9.59
N SER A 329 -6.69 -0.35 -10.12
CA SER A 329 -6.39 -1.45 -11.02
C SER A 329 -6.67 -2.82 -10.37
N VAL A 330 -6.23 -3.00 -9.14
CA VAL A 330 -6.41 -4.24 -8.38
C VAL A 330 -7.90 -4.62 -8.24
N LEU A 331 -8.75 -3.66 -7.92
CA LEU A 331 -10.18 -3.91 -7.82
C LEU A 331 -10.87 -4.08 -9.18
N ALA A 332 -10.41 -3.36 -10.21
CA ALA A 332 -10.95 -3.48 -11.56
C ALA A 332 -10.63 -4.85 -12.16
N ASP A 333 -9.38 -5.31 -11.99
CA ASP A 333 -8.89 -6.58 -12.55
C ASP A 333 -9.55 -7.81 -11.88
N LEU A 334 -10.07 -7.66 -10.65
CA LEU A 334 -10.92 -8.69 -10.01
C LEU A 334 -12.25 -8.91 -10.74
N GLY A 335 -12.72 -7.94 -11.53
CA GLY A 335 -13.96 -8.06 -12.29
C GLY A 335 -15.18 -8.43 -11.43
N LEU A 336 -15.38 -7.72 -10.32
CA LEU A 336 -16.47 -8.00 -9.36
C LEU A 336 -17.83 -7.57 -9.91
N PRO A 337 -18.93 -8.30 -9.60
CA PRO A 337 -20.28 -7.79 -9.76
C PRO A 337 -20.51 -6.49 -8.98
N GLN A 338 -21.44 -5.64 -9.46
CA GLN A 338 -21.63 -4.29 -8.90
C GLN A 338 -21.97 -4.26 -7.40
N ASP A 339 -22.76 -5.21 -6.92
CA ASP A 339 -23.11 -5.34 -5.50
C ASP A 339 -21.92 -5.72 -4.63
N ALA A 340 -21.12 -6.70 -5.08
CA ALA A 340 -19.88 -7.10 -4.42
C ALA A 340 -18.83 -5.97 -4.45
N LEU A 341 -18.74 -5.24 -5.57
CA LEU A 341 -17.83 -4.11 -5.74
C LEU A 341 -18.16 -2.96 -4.80
N ALA A 342 -19.45 -2.60 -4.65
CA ALA A 342 -19.87 -1.55 -3.73
C ALA A 342 -19.46 -1.87 -2.28
N LEU A 343 -19.67 -3.12 -1.86
CA LEU A 343 -19.29 -3.58 -0.52
C LEU A 343 -17.76 -3.57 -0.33
N ALA A 344 -17.01 -3.99 -1.35
CA ALA A 344 -15.56 -3.96 -1.36
C ALA A 344 -15.01 -2.53 -1.22
N LEU A 345 -15.53 -1.59 -2.02
CA LEU A 345 -15.11 -0.19 -1.98
C LEU A 345 -15.39 0.46 -0.62
N VAL A 346 -16.57 0.25 -0.05
CA VAL A 346 -16.91 0.81 1.28
C VAL A 346 -16.05 0.18 2.37
N GLY A 347 -15.90 -1.15 2.37
CA GLY A 347 -15.06 -1.85 3.34
C GLY A 347 -13.60 -1.39 3.26
N PHE A 348 -13.02 -1.39 2.07
CA PHE A 348 -11.63 -0.97 1.84
C PHE A 348 -11.37 0.47 2.31
N ASN A 349 -12.21 1.42 1.91
CA ASN A 349 -12.03 2.83 2.30
C ASN A 349 -12.21 3.07 3.81
N LEU A 350 -13.12 2.33 4.45
CA LEU A 350 -13.21 2.36 5.92
C LEU A 350 -11.92 1.80 6.54
N GLY A 351 -11.37 0.73 5.98
CA GLY A 351 -10.10 0.17 6.40
C GLY A 351 -8.93 1.15 6.26
N VAL A 352 -8.85 1.85 5.13
CA VAL A 352 -7.87 2.93 4.89
C VAL A 352 -7.95 3.99 5.99
N GLU A 353 -9.16 4.49 6.32
CA GLU A 353 -9.32 5.48 7.38
C GLU A 353 -8.91 4.93 8.76
N LEU A 354 -9.32 3.72 9.09
CA LEU A 354 -8.93 3.07 10.34
C LEU A 354 -7.42 2.84 10.43
N GLY A 355 -6.76 2.43 9.36
CA GLY A 355 -5.31 2.27 9.27
C GLY A 355 -4.56 3.58 9.52
N GLN A 356 -5.01 4.67 8.92
CA GLN A 356 -4.47 6.00 9.15
C GLN A 356 -4.70 6.47 10.59
N LEU A 357 -5.90 6.28 11.13
CA LEU A 357 -6.24 6.65 12.50
C LEU A 357 -5.40 5.88 13.53
N ALA A 358 -5.07 4.63 13.28
CA ALA A 358 -4.18 3.85 14.14
C ALA A 358 -2.76 4.46 14.20
N ILE A 359 -2.20 4.88 13.04
CA ILE A 359 -0.92 5.59 13.01
C ILE A 359 -1.02 6.94 13.75
N VAL A 360 -2.10 7.68 13.54
CA VAL A 360 -2.36 8.95 14.24
C VAL A 360 -2.44 8.75 15.74
N ALA A 361 -3.11 7.70 16.21
CA ALA A 361 -3.27 7.39 17.63
C ALA A 361 -1.93 7.19 18.36
N VAL A 362 -0.91 6.71 17.65
CA VAL A 362 0.44 6.56 18.17
C VAL A 362 1.26 7.84 18.00
N PHE A 363 1.25 8.42 16.80
CA PHE A 363 2.10 9.55 16.46
C PHE A 363 1.68 10.84 17.19
N LEU A 364 0.38 11.17 17.21
CA LEU A 364 -0.11 12.46 17.68
C LEU A 364 0.15 12.72 19.17
N PRO A 365 -0.03 11.76 20.11
CA PRO A 365 0.34 11.95 21.51
C PRO A 365 1.84 12.24 21.70
N LEU A 366 2.70 11.49 21.01
CA LEU A 366 4.16 11.67 21.07
C LEU A 366 4.57 13.04 20.53
N ALA A 367 4.05 13.42 19.36
CA ALA A 367 4.29 14.72 18.75
C ALA A 367 3.80 15.87 19.65
N TYR A 368 2.62 15.73 20.23
CA TYR A 368 2.04 16.74 21.13
C TYR A 368 2.87 16.89 22.41
N GLY A 369 3.36 15.80 22.99
CA GLY A 369 4.26 15.84 24.15
C GLY A 369 5.57 16.58 23.84
N LEU A 370 6.13 16.33 22.65
CA LEU A 370 7.42 16.90 22.23
C LEU A 370 7.32 18.27 21.53
N ARG A 371 6.14 18.77 21.21
CA ARG A 371 5.91 19.94 20.35
C ARG A 371 6.62 21.24 20.79
N ARG A 372 6.94 21.37 22.07
CA ARG A 372 7.63 22.55 22.65
C ARG A 372 9.15 22.44 22.58
N THR A 373 9.69 21.24 22.32
CA THR A 373 11.14 21.01 22.27
C THR A 373 11.75 21.54 20.99
N VAL A 374 12.99 22.02 21.07
CA VAL A 374 13.77 22.40 19.88
C VAL A 374 14.01 21.18 18.98
N LEU A 375 14.21 20.00 19.58
CA LEU A 375 14.39 18.76 18.87
C LEU A 375 13.21 18.48 17.91
N TYR A 376 11.98 18.61 18.39
CA TYR A 376 10.81 18.39 17.53
C TYR A 376 10.67 19.46 16.46
N ARG A 377 10.74 20.75 16.86
CA ARG A 377 10.49 21.88 15.97
C ARG A 377 11.51 22.04 14.85
N GLN A 378 12.76 21.71 15.09
CA GLN A 378 13.86 21.82 14.12
C GLN A 378 14.33 20.45 13.63
N GLY A 379 14.66 19.52 14.53
CA GLY A 379 15.20 18.22 14.19
C GLY A 379 14.17 17.33 13.50
N VAL A 380 13.08 16.99 14.21
CA VAL A 380 12.08 16.02 13.69
C VAL A 380 11.31 16.63 12.52
N ARG A 381 10.83 17.86 12.63
CA ARG A 381 10.06 18.47 11.53
C ARG A 381 10.91 18.70 10.28
N ILE A 382 12.05 19.37 10.38
CA ILE A 382 12.88 19.69 9.21
C ILE A 382 13.63 18.43 8.73
N GLY A 383 14.36 17.77 9.64
CA GLY A 383 15.15 16.58 9.29
C GLY A 383 14.29 15.44 8.79
N GLY A 384 13.17 15.15 9.47
CA GLY A 384 12.20 14.14 9.02
C GLY A 384 11.59 14.49 7.66
N SER A 385 11.19 15.74 7.44
CA SER A 385 10.65 16.15 6.13
C SER A 385 11.67 16.07 5.00
N LEU A 386 12.93 16.43 5.25
CA LEU A 386 13.98 16.29 4.23
C LEU A 386 14.28 14.84 3.91
N LEU A 387 14.28 13.96 4.92
CA LEU A 387 14.46 12.52 4.71
C LEU A 387 13.29 11.94 3.89
N ILE A 388 12.05 12.29 4.22
CA ILE A 388 10.86 11.88 3.45
C ILE A 388 10.97 12.40 2.01
N ALA A 389 11.33 13.68 1.81
CA ALA A 389 11.46 14.27 0.48
C ALA A 389 12.56 13.57 -0.35
N LEU A 390 13.67 13.17 0.27
CA LEU A 390 14.75 12.45 -0.38
C LEU A 390 14.27 11.04 -0.84
N LEU A 391 13.67 10.26 0.06
CA LEU A 391 13.18 8.91 -0.26
C LEU A 391 12.11 8.96 -1.36
N ALA A 392 11.12 9.83 -1.20
CA ALA A 392 10.07 10.00 -2.20
C ALA A 392 10.60 10.56 -3.53
N GLY A 393 11.67 11.37 -3.50
CA GLY A 393 12.35 11.88 -4.67
C GLY A 393 13.06 10.78 -5.47
N VAL A 394 13.66 9.81 -4.80
CA VAL A 394 14.23 8.62 -5.44
C VAL A 394 13.12 7.80 -6.09
N TRP A 395 12.02 7.53 -5.40
CA TRP A 395 10.88 6.81 -5.99
C TRP A 395 10.25 7.55 -7.18
N PHE A 396 10.16 8.87 -7.10
CA PHE A 396 9.72 9.67 -8.24
C PHE A 396 10.63 9.46 -9.44
N ALA A 397 11.96 9.50 -9.25
CA ALA A 397 12.91 9.30 -10.33
C ALA A 397 12.82 7.88 -10.92
N GLU A 398 12.71 6.85 -10.10
CA GLU A 398 12.55 5.48 -10.54
C GLU A 398 11.30 5.31 -11.43
N ARG A 399 10.15 5.81 -10.95
CA ARG A 399 8.88 5.67 -11.66
C ARG A 399 8.78 6.59 -12.89
N ALA A 400 9.25 7.83 -12.78
CA ALA A 400 9.18 8.77 -13.91
C ALA A 400 10.10 8.37 -15.07
N PHE A 401 11.30 7.85 -14.78
CA PHE A 401 12.33 7.57 -15.77
C PHE A 401 12.59 6.08 -16.01
N ASN A 402 11.82 5.18 -15.39
CA ASN A 402 11.99 3.72 -15.45
C ASN A 402 13.39 3.28 -15.02
N LEU A 403 13.90 3.88 -13.95
CA LEU A 403 15.21 3.57 -13.40
C LEU A 403 15.07 2.55 -12.26
N LYS A 404 16.12 1.78 -12.03
CA LYS A 404 16.28 0.94 -10.83
C LYS A 404 17.42 1.55 -10.02
N LEU A 405 17.12 2.45 -9.08
CA LEU A 405 18.10 3.15 -8.26
C LEU A 405 18.27 2.51 -6.90
N LEU A 406 17.19 1.97 -6.36
CA LEU A 406 17.19 1.24 -5.10
C LEU A 406 17.26 -0.26 -5.39
N PRO A 407 18.03 -1.01 -4.60
CA PRO A 407 18.22 -2.46 -4.82
C PRO A 407 16.99 -3.29 -4.42
N PHE A 408 15.83 -2.62 -4.28
CA PHE A 408 14.60 -3.20 -3.79
C PHE A 408 13.38 -2.58 -4.46
#